data_fdd7b6bc71376af6a9236adfcfabfa0d
#
_entry.id   fdd7b6bc71376af6a9236adfcfabfa0d
#
_cell.length_a   1.000
_cell.length_b   1.000
_cell.length_c   1.000
_cell.angle_alpha   90.00
_cell.angle_beta   90.00
_cell.angle_gamma   90.00
#
_symmetry.space_group_name_H-M   'P 1'
#
loop_
_entity.id
_entity.type
_entity.pdbx_description
1 polymer ?
#
loop_
_entity_poly.entity_id
_entity_poly.type
_entity_poly.pdbx_seq_one_letter_code
_entity_poly.pdbx_strand_id
1 'polypeptide(L)'
;MLFIDEIHRLNPAVEEVLYPAMEDFQLDLIIGEGPSARSVRIDLPPFTLVGATTRAGLLTTPLRDRFGIQMRLQFYGREELAVILANQAKRLGMNLAGDGAAEIAGRARGTPRIAGRLLRRVRDIAAVDGHDEVTAAIADAALSRLEVDASGLDAMDRRYLGCLAENYAGGPVGVETLAAVLAEQRDMLEEVIEPYLLQTGLLMRTPRAVSYTHLTLPTKEEV
;
A
#
# COMPACT_ATOMS: atom_id res chain seq x y z
N MET A 1 -5.70 4.16 24.42
CA MET A 1 -5.03 3.54 23.27
C MET A 1 -4.33 4.62 22.47
N LEU A 2 -3.06 4.45 22.13
CA LEU A 2 -2.27 5.31 21.24
C LEU A 2 -1.95 4.51 19.97
N PHE A 3 -2.28 5.06 18.80
CA PHE A 3 -1.95 4.47 17.50
C PHE A 3 -0.90 5.35 16.81
N ILE A 4 0.20 4.75 16.34
CA ILE A 4 1.25 5.42 15.60
C ILE A 4 1.37 4.75 14.24
N ASP A 5 1.00 5.48 13.19
CA ASP A 5 1.17 5.03 11.81
C ASP A 5 2.59 5.32 11.32
N GLU A 6 3.12 4.44 10.47
CA GLU A 6 4.50 4.49 9.94
C GLU A 6 5.54 4.71 11.04
N ILE A 7 5.42 3.94 12.12
CA ILE A 7 6.23 4.09 13.34
C ILE A 7 7.75 4.05 13.08
N HIS A 8 8.18 3.44 11.97
CA HIS A 8 9.58 3.43 11.55
C HIS A 8 10.13 4.83 11.16
N ARG A 9 9.25 5.84 11.02
CA ARG A 9 9.62 7.23 10.72
C ARG A 9 9.75 8.10 11.97
N LEU A 10 9.62 7.53 13.16
CA LEU A 10 9.82 8.28 14.39
C LEU A 10 11.24 8.85 14.46
N ASN A 11 11.34 10.06 14.96
CA ASN A 11 12.63 10.64 15.31
C ASN A 11 13.24 9.85 16.48
N PRO A 12 14.53 9.50 16.45
CA PRO A 12 15.20 8.76 17.54
C PRO A 12 14.95 9.36 18.93
N ALA A 13 14.93 10.69 19.08
CA ALA A 13 14.65 11.32 20.36
C ALA A 13 13.22 11.07 20.85
N VAL A 14 12.24 10.95 19.94
CA VAL A 14 10.87 10.57 20.30
C VAL A 14 10.78 9.10 20.64
N GLU A 15 11.51 8.26 19.93
CA GLU A 15 11.59 6.82 20.20
C GLU A 15 12.14 6.56 21.61
N GLU A 16 13.22 7.26 22.02
CA GLU A 16 13.79 7.16 23.37
C GLU A 16 12.79 7.57 24.47
N VAL A 17 11.96 8.55 24.23
CA VAL A 17 10.90 8.98 25.14
C VAL A 17 9.77 7.94 25.26
N LEU A 18 9.53 7.16 24.20
CA LEU A 18 8.51 6.09 24.23
C LEU A 18 8.92 4.89 25.06
N TYR A 19 10.20 4.58 25.22
CA TYR A 19 10.64 3.40 25.94
C TYR A 19 10.13 3.34 27.38
N PRO A 20 10.38 4.35 28.25
CA PRO A 20 9.83 4.35 29.61
C PRO A 20 8.29 4.45 29.62
N ALA A 21 7.69 5.09 28.63
CA ALA A 21 6.24 5.12 28.52
C ALA A 21 5.63 3.74 28.25
N MET A 22 6.29 2.88 27.45
CA MET A 22 5.85 1.53 27.16
C MET A 22 6.09 0.54 28.30
N GLU A 23 7.21 0.69 29.04
CA GLU A 23 7.62 -0.23 30.09
C GLU A 23 7.00 0.11 31.46
N ASP A 24 7.15 1.37 31.87
CA ASP A 24 6.85 1.83 33.22
C ASP A 24 5.66 2.78 33.30
N PHE A 25 5.03 3.11 32.17
CA PHE A 25 3.99 4.15 32.08
C PHE A 25 4.46 5.50 32.59
N GLN A 26 5.72 5.85 32.32
CA GLN A 26 6.33 7.10 32.72
C GLN A 26 6.88 7.84 31.51
N LEU A 27 6.81 9.17 31.56
CA LEU A 27 7.33 10.04 30.52
C LEU A 27 8.38 10.97 31.15
N ASP A 28 9.62 10.89 30.71
CA ASP A 28 10.69 11.78 31.15
C ASP A 28 10.82 12.93 30.15
N LEU A 29 10.44 14.15 30.56
CA LEU A 29 10.55 15.37 29.78
C LEU A 29 11.71 16.23 30.27
N ILE A 30 12.59 16.63 29.34
CA ILE A 30 13.65 17.58 29.62
C ILE A 30 13.10 18.99 29.34
N ILE A 31 13.03 19.80 30.37
CA ILE A 31 12.57 21.20 30.29
C ILE A 31 13.77 22.13 30.47
N GLY A 32 13.98 23.03 29.50
CA GLY A 32 15.11 23.96 29.47
C GLY A 32 16.27 23.48 28.61
N GLU A 33 17.27 24.33 28.45
CA GLU A 33 18.47 24.08 27.65
C GLU A 33 19.74 24.25 28.52
N GLY A 34 20.80 23.53 28.15
CA GLY A 34 22.11 23.63 28.76
C GLY A 34 22.16 23.11 30.22
N PRO A 35 23.09 23.60 31.04
CA PRO A 35 23.32 23.09 32.40
C PRO A 35 22.16 23.27 33.38
N SER A 36 21.17 24.10 33.03
CA SER A 36 19.96 24.35 33.82
C SER A 36 18.76 23.50 33.41
N ALA A 37 18.92 22.60 32.45
CA ALA A 37 17.86 21.68 32.04
C ALA A 37 17.44 20.79 33.22
N ARG A 38 16.13 20.64 33.41
CA ARG A 38 15.54 19.79 34.45
C ARG A 38 14.75 18.68 33.80
N SER A 39 14.94 17.45 34.29
CA SER A 39 14.07 16.33 33.94
C SER A 39 12.84 16.37 34.83
N VAL A 40 11.67 16.33 34.22
CA VAL A 40 10.37 16.21 34.88
C VAL A 40 9.77 14.86 34.46
N ARG A 41 9.51 14.03 35.46
CA ARG A 41 8.86 12.74 35.26
C ARG A 41 7.37 12.86 35.45
N ILE A 42 6.60 12.36 34.48
CA ILE A 42 5.15 12.35 34.47
C ILE A 42 4.67 10.90 34.44
N ASP A 43 3.84 10.52 35.40
CA ASP A 43 3.18 9.22 35.39
C ASP A 43 2.02 9.23 34.39
N LEU A 44 1.95 8.21 33.56
CA LEU A 44 0.90 8.01 32.58
C LEU A 44 -0.12 6.97 33.05
N PRO A 45 -1.40 7.15 32.78
CA PRO A 45 -2.35 6.05 32.99
C PRO A 45 -2.01 4.90 32.04
N PRO A 46 -2.26 3.64 32.42
CA PRO A 46 -2.02 2.48 31.57
C PRO A 46 -2.69 2.66 30.20
N PHE A 47 -1.95 2.39 29.15
CA PHE A 47 -2.42 2.52 27.77
C PHE A 47 -1.92 1.37 26.90
N THR A 48 -2.58 1.14 25.78
CA THR A 48 -2.13 0.23 24.75
C THR A 48 -1.52 1.03 23.62
N LEU A 49 -0.27 0.71 23.25
CA LEU A 49 0.38 1.24 22.06
C LEU A 49 0.18 0.28 20.88
N VAL A 50 -0.28 0.82 19.76
CA VAL A 50 -0.36 0.09 18.49
C VAL A 50 0.50 0.83 17.47
N GLY A 51 1.53 0.17 16.97
CA GLY A 51 2.39 0.68 15.90
C GLY A 51 2.07 -0.02 14.58
N ALA A 52 1.92 0.75 13.50
CA ALA A 52 1.82 0.23 12.14
C ALA A 52 3.06 0.65 11.34
N THR A 53 3.52 -0.24 10.45
CA THR A 53 4.64 0.06 9.55
C THR A 53 4.56 -0.75 8.28
N THR A 54 4.93 -0.15 7.17
CA THR A 54 5.16 -0.83 5.89
C THR A 54 6.57 -1.42 5.79
N ARG A 55 7.50 -0.99 6.65
CA ARG A 55 8.93 -1.33 6.61
C ARG A 55 9.41 -1.83 7.99
N ALA A 56 8.95 -3.00 8.40
CA ALA A 56 9.34 -3.59 9.70
C ALA A 56 10.86 -3.74 9.89
N GLY A 57 11.62 -3.91 8.81
CA GLY A 57 13.07 -4.00 8.83
C GLY A 57 13.79 -2.69 9.20
N LEU A 58 13.10 -1.55 9.16
CA LEU A 58 13.64 -0.25 9.56
C LEU A 58 13.38 0.08 11.04
N LEU A 59 12.58 -0.73 11.75
CA LEU A 59 12.39 -0.57 13.18
C LEU A 59 13.70 -0.90 13.89
N THR A 60 14.07 -0.07 14.85
CA THR A 60 15.20 -0.39 15.74
C THR A 60 14.88 -1.64 16.55
N THR A 61 15.89 -2.43 16.86
CA THR A 61 15.72 -3.63 17.68
C THR A 61 15.09 -3.30 19.04
N PRO A 62 15.54 -2.25 19.76
CA PRO A 62 14.95 -1.87 21.04
C PRO A 62 13.45 -1.55 20.96
N LEU A 63 13.01 -0.84 19.92
CA LEU A 63 11.58 -0.53 19.73
C LEU A 63 10.78 -1.80 19.42
N ARG A 64 11.27 -2.60 18.50
CA ARG A 64 10.59 -3.82 18.05
C ARG A 64 10.39 -4.82 19.19
N ASP A 65 11.41 -5.01 20.05
CA ASP A 65 11.39 -6.00 21.13
C ASP A 65 10.42 -5.61 22.26
N ARG A 66 10.02 -4.33 22.34
CA ARG A 66 9.02 -3.85 23.30
C ARG A 66 7.58 -4.11 22.88
N PHE A 67 7.33 -4.50 21.63
CA PHE A 67 6.01 -4.95 21.20
C PHE A 67 5.84 -6.43 21.50
N GLY A 68 4.96 -6.74 22.45
CA GLY A 68 4.66 -8.13 22.83
C GLY A 68 3.88 -8.92 21.79
N ILE A 69 3.20 -8.24 20.87
CA ILE A 69 2.42 -8.86 19.80
C ILE A 69 2.86 -8.26 18.47
N GLN A 70 3.33 -9.11 17.57
CA GLN A 70 3.71 -8.75 16.23
C GLN A 70 2.79 -9.48 15.23
N MET A 71 2.11 -8.71 14.37
CA MET A 71 1.21 -9.26 13.37
C MET A 71 1.64 -8.79 11.98
N ARG A 72 1.66 -9.73 11.05
CA ARG A 72 1.88 -9.42 9.64
C ARG A 72 0.54 -9.51 8.91
N LEU A 73 0.04 -8.36 8.45
CA LEU A 73 -1.16 -8.32 7.62
C LEU A 73 -0.87 -8.90 6.25
N GLN A 74 -1.83 -9.66 5.74
CA GLN A 74 -1.79 -10.21 4.39
C GLN A 74 -2.75 -9.45 3.49
N PHE A 75 -2.56 -9.59 2.18
CA PHE A 75 -3.51 -9.07 1.21
C PHE A 75 -4.82 -9.83 1.30
N TYR A 76 -5.92 -9.13 1.05
CA TYR A 76 -7.25 -9.71 1.00
C TYR A 76 -7.44 -10.53 -0.26
N GLY A 77 -8.17 -11.63 -0.15
CA GLY A 77 -8.67 -12.39 -1.28
C GLY A 77 -9.73 -11.62 -2.09
N ARG A 78 -9.95 -12.04 -3.33
CA ARG A 78 -10.96 -11.42 -4.23
C ARG A 78 -12.36 -11.45 -3.63
N GLU A 79 -12.75 -12.57 -3.01
CA GLU A 79 -14.06 -12.73 -2.37
C GLU A 79 -14.24 -11.80 -1.17
N GLU A 80 -13.21 -11.69 -0.33
CA GLU A 80 -13.22 -10.80 0.83
C GLU A 80 -13.33 -9.32 0.41
N LEU A 81 -12.61 -8.93 -0.64
CA LEU A 81 -12.71 -7.59 -1.20
C LEU A 81 -14.08 -7.32 -1.80
N ALA A 82 -14.71 -8.30 -2.46
CA ALA A 82 -16.06 -8.15 -2.99
C ALA A 82 -17.08 -7.87 -1.88
N VAL A 83 -16.96 -8.55 -0.73
CA VAL A 83 -17.80 -8.27 0.46
C VAL A 83 -17.56 -6.85 1.00
N ILE A 84 -16.29 -6.43 1.08
CA ILE A 84 -15.93 -5.06 1.50
C ILE A 84 -16.54 -4.03 0.55
N LEU A 85 -16.44 -4.25 -0.76
CA LEU A 85 -16.97 -3.37 -1.81
C LEU A 85 -18.51 -3.27 -1.73
N ALA A 86 -19.21 -4.39 -1.55
CA ALA A 86 -20.66 -4.40 -1.39
C ALA A 86 -21.12 -3.57 -0.17
N ASN A 87 -20.39 -3.66 0.95
CA ASN A 87 -20.66 -2.86 2.13
C ASN A 87 -20.36 -1.37 1.92
N GLN A 88 -19.29 -1.05 1.20
CA GLN A 88 -18.95 0.33 0.85
C GLN A 88 -19.96 0.93 -0.13
N ALA A 89 -20.40 0.16 -1.15
CA ALA A 89 -21.40 0.58 -2.11
C ALA A 89 -22.73 0.98 -1.44
N LYS A 90 -23.20 0.19 -0.48
CA LYS A 90 -24.40 0.51 0.34
C LYS A 90 -24.24 1.85 1.07
N ARG A 91 -23.06 2.12 1.65
CA ARG A 91 -22.79 3.40 2.34
C ARG A 91 -22.74 4.59 1.38
N LEU A 92 -22.39 4.35 0.13
CA LEU A 92 -22.32 5.35 -0.93
C LEU A 92 -23.66 5.54 -1.66
N GLY A 93 -24.72 4.80 -1.28
CA GLY A 93 -26.01 4.80 -1.98
C GLY A 93 -25.92 4.29 -3.43
N MET A 94 -24.94 3.43 -3.73
CA MET A 94 -24.68 2.89 -5.06
C MET A 94 -25.26 1.49 -5.17
N ASN A 95 -25.95 1.22 -6.28
CA ASN A 95 -26.39 -0.12 -6.63
C ASN A 95 -25.26 -0.86 -7.33
N LEU A 96 -24.67 -1.83 -6.65
CA LEU A 96 -23.54 -2.63 -7.13
C LEU A 96 -23.96 -4.09 -7.20
N ALA A 97 -23.97 -4.66 -8.40
CA ALA A 97 -24.21 -6.09 -8.61
C ALA A 97 -23.06 -6.94 -8.06
N GLY A 98 -23.34 -8.18 -7.70
CA GLY A 98 -22.32 -9.08 -7.15
C GLY A 98 -21.16 -9.37 -8.11
N ASP A 99 -21.45 -9.48 -9.40
CA ASP A 99 -20.46 -9.65 -10.46
C ASP A 99 -19.63 -8.37 -10.69
N GLY A 100 -20.24 -7.18 -10.59
CA GLY A 100 -19.55 -5.90 -10.61
C GLY A 100 -18.60 -5.73 -9.42
N ALA A 101 -19.03 -6.16 -8.23
CA ALA A 101 -18.16 -6.18 -7.05
C ALA A 101 -16.95 -7.13 -7.24
N ALA A 102 -17.17 -8.30 -7.81
CA ALA A 102 -16.12 -9.27 -8.10
C ALA A 102 -15.13 -8.75 -9.17
N GLU A 103 -15.62 -8.01 -10.17
CA GLU A 103 -14.77 -7.40 -11.19
C GLU A 103 -13.84 -6.32 -10.61
N ILE A 104 -14.40 -5.40 -9.80
CA ILE A 104 -13.59 -4.37 -9.12
C ILE A 104 -12.60 -5.03 -8.14
N ALA A 105 -13.03 -6.05 -7.39
CA ALA A 105 -12.18 -6.77 -6.45
C ALA A 105 -11.00 -7.45 -7.14
N GLY A 106 -11.21 -8.03 -8.33
CA GLY A 106 -10.16 -8.66 -9.13
C GLY A 106 -9.03 -7.71 -9.49
N ARG A 107 -9.33 -6.43 -9.71
CA ARG A 107 -8.35 -5.40 -10.09
C ARG A 107 -7.84 -4.55 -8.91
N ALA A 108 -8.27 -4.86 -7.67
CA ALA A 108 -7.96 -4.07 -6.48
C ALA A 108 -6.66 -4.45 -5.76
N ARG A 109 -5.84 -5.30 -6.34
CA ARG A 109 -4.50 -5.67 -5.85
C ARG A 109 -4.48 -6.17 -4.40
N GLY A 110 -5.53 -6.88 -3.97
CA GLY A 110 -5.62 -7.38 -2.59
C GLY A 110 -5.76 -6.30 -1.50
N THR A 111 -6.02 -5.04 -1.88
CA THR A 111 -5.97 -3.89 -0.96
C THR A 111 -7.32 -3.19 -0.84
N PRO A 112 -7.94 -3.12 0.36
CA PRO A 112 -9.22 -2.43 0.56
C PRO A 112 -9.19 -0.93 0.21
N ARG A 113 -8.04 -0.26 0.41
CA ARG A 113 -7.84 1.14 0.04
C ARG A 113 -7.95 1.35 -1.47
N ILE A 114 -7.30 0.47 -2.27
CA ILE A 114 -7.39 0.51 -3.74
C ILE A 114 -8.79 0.15 -4.19
N ALA A 115 -9.39 -0.92 -3.64
CA ALA A 115 -10.75 -1.34 -3.93
C ALA A 115 -11.74 -0.18 -3.74
N GLY A 116 -11.71 0.50 -2.61
CA GLY A 116 -12.58 1.63 -2.33
C GLY A 116 -12.31 2.85 -3.20
N ARG A 117 -11.07 3.06 -3.66
CA ARG A 117 -10.74 4.10 -4.64
C ARG A 117 -11.34 3.79 -6.01
N LEU A 118 -11.15 2.55 -6.49
CA LEU A 118 -11.71 2.10 -7.76
C LEU A 118 -13.24 2.16 -7.74
N LEU A 119 -13.88 1.68 -6.66
CA LEU A 119 -15.34 1.73 -6.50
C LEU A 119 -15.90 3.14 -6.69
N ARG A 120 -15.29 4.13 -6.03
CA ARG A 120 -15.71 5.54 -6.18
C ARG A 120 -15.57 6.04 -7.62
N ARG A 121 -14.50 5.68 -8.30
CA ARG A 121 -14.29 6.08 -9.69
C ARG A 121 -15.26 5.39 -10.65
N VAL A 122 -15.49 4.09 -10.46
CA VAL A 122 -16.49 3.34 -11.22
C VAL A 122 -17.89 3.94 -11.01
N ARG A 123 -18.25 4.29 -9.76
CA ARG A 123 -19.50 4.98 -9.45
C ARG A 123 -19.64 6.29 -10.24
N ASP A 124 -18.59 7.12 -10.19
CA ASP A 124 -18.62 8.45 -10.82
C ASP A 124 -18.79 8.31 -12.35
N ILE A 125 -18.12 7.34 -12.98
CA ILE A 125 -18.24 7.04 -14.40
C ILE A 125 -19.63 6.49 -14.73
N ALA A 126 -20.13 5.50 -13.97
CA ALA A 126 -21.45 4.92 -14.18
C ALA A 126 -22.57 5.97 -14.06
N ALA A 127 -22.46 6.89 -13.09
CA ALA A 127 -23.42 7.98 -12.93
C ALA A 127 -23.41 8.94 -14.13
N VAL A 128 -22.25 9.28 -14.68
CA VAL A 128 -22.14 10.12 -15.89
C VAL A 128 -22.71 9.42 -17.12
N ASP A 129 -22.49 8.11 -17.23
CA ASP A 129 -22.99 7.30 -18.35
C ASP A 129 -24.48 6.91 -18.18
N GLY A 130 -25.13 7.30 -17.05
CA GLY A 130 -26.57 7.10 -16.82
C GLY A 130 -26.93 5.67 -16.40
N HIS A 131 -26.01 4.94 -15.81
CA HIS A 131 -26.26 3.58 -15.31
C HIS A 131 -26.75 3.60 -13.86
N ASP A 132 -27.89 2.97 -13.59
CA ASP A 132 -28.48 2.86 -12.25
C ASP A 132 -27.86 1.73 -11.41
N GLU A 133 -27.29 0.73 -12.07
CA GLU A 133 -26.65 -0.43 -11.44
C GLU A 133 -25.29 -0.69 -12.09
N VAL A 134 -24.29 -1.05 -11.29
CA VAL A 134 -22.96 -1.40 -11.77
C VAL A 134 -22.80 -2.91 -11.82
N THR A 135 -22.90 -3.46 -13.00
CA THR A 135 -22.62 -4.86 -13.35
C THR A 135 -21.13 -5.05 -13.68
N ALA A 136 -20.69 -6.31 -13.92
CA ALA A 136 -19.34 -6.60 -14.35
C ALA A 136 -18.95 -5.85 -15.63
N ALA A 137 -19.83 -5.81 -16.64
CA ALA A 137 -19.57 -5.13 -17.90
C ALA A 137 -19.36 -3.61 -17.73
N ILE A 138 -20.18 -2.96 -16.89
CA ILE A 138 -20.05 -1.53 -16.60
C ILE A 138 -18.78 -1.27 -15.77
N ALA A 139 -18.47 -2.13 -14.81
CA ALA A 139 -17.24 -2.04 -14.02
C ALA A 139 -16.01 -2.20 -14.92
N ASP A 140 -15.98 -3.17 -15.82
CA ASP A 140 -14.89 -3.40 -16.78
C ASP A 140 -14.67 -2.19 -17.69
N ALA A 141 -15.75 -1.69 -18.32
CA ALA A 141 -15.68 -0.50 -19.17
C ALA A 141 -15.13 0.73 -18.42
N ALA A 142 -15.60 0.95 -17.19
CA ALA A 142 -15.11 2.05 -16.36
C ALA A 142 -13.64 1.87 -15.95
N LEU A 143 -13.21 0.67 -15.54
CA LEU A 143 -11.83 0.36 -15.16
C LEU A 143 -10.88 0.46 -16.36
N SER A 144 -11.32 0.05 -17.55
CA SER A 144 -10.57 0.22 -18.80
C SER A 144 -10.35 1.70 -19.14
N ARG A 145 -11.36 2.58 -18.94
CA ARG A 145 -11.19 4.04 -19.06
C ARG A 145 -10.23 4.64 -18.02
N LEU A 146 -10.06 3.98 -16.89
CA LEU A 146 -9.08 4.35 -15.86
C LEU A 146 -7.70 3.73 -16.11
N GLU A 147 -7.53 3.06 -17.25
CA GLU A 147 -6.28 2.36 -17.63
C GLU A 147 -5.85 1.27 -16.66
N VAL A 148 -6.81 0.68 -15.92
CA VAL A 148 -6.58 -0.47 -15.05
C VAL A 148 -6.99 -1.73 -15.81
N ASP A 149 -6.03 -2.58 -16.15
CA ASP A 149 -6.28 -3.79 -16.92
C ASP A 149 -6.89 -4.94 -16.09
N ALA A 150 -7.18 -6.06 -16.73
CA ALA A 150 -7.78 -7.24 -16.09
C ALA A 150 -6.90 -7.82 -14.95
N SER A 151 -5.60 -7.61 -15.00
CA SER A 151 -4.65 -8.01 -13.95
C SER A 151 -4.49 -6.94 -12.85
N GLY A 152 -5.21 -5.82 -12.93
CA GLY A 152 -5.08 -4.71 -11.99
C GLY A 152 -3.82 -3.85 -12.21
N LEU A 153 -3.14 -4.00 -13.36
CA LEU A 153 -2.00 -3.15 -13.70
C LEU A 153 -2.50 -1.80 -14.23
N ASP A 154 -1.90 -0.72 -13.75
CA ASP A 154 -2.15 0.62 -14.27
C ASP A 154 -1.12 1.02 -15.34
N ALA A 155 -1.24 2.22 -15.86
CA ALA A 155 -0.34 2.73 -16.90
C ALA A 155 1.13 2.74 -16.45
N MET A 156 1.38 3.03 -15.17
CA MET A 156 2.75 3.10 -14.64
C MET A 156 3.36 1.72 -14.47
N ASP A 157 2.59 0.73 -14.00
CA ASP A 157 3.04 -0.66 -13.92
C ASP A 157 3.44 -1.19 -15.30
N ARG A 158 2.57 -0.95 -16.31
CA ARG A 158 2.86 -1.37 -17.69
C ARG A 158 4.08 -0.67 -18.26
N ARG A 159 4.27 0.63 -17.96
CA ARG A 159 5.46 1.38 -18.37
C ARG A 159 6.72 0.84 -17.70
N TYR A 160 6.63 0.48 -16.41
CA TYR A 160 7.72 -0.14 -15.67
C TYR A 160 8.12 -1.50 -16.26
N LEU A 161 7.14 -2.38 -16.46
CA LEU A 161 7.38 -3.70 -17.05
C LEU A 161 7.86 -3.60 -18.51
N GLY A 162 7.28 -2.69 -19.30
CA GLY A 162 7.72 -2.40 -20.67
C GLY A 162 9.17 -1.94 -20.72
N CYS A 163 9.55 -1.02 -19.84
CA CYS A 163 10.94 -0.57 -19.72
C CYS A 163 11.91 -1.73 -19.44
N LEU A 164 11.54 -2.64 -18.52
CA LEU A 164 12.35 -3.82 -18.23
C LEU A 164 12.45 -4.76 -19.43
N ALA A 165 11.33 -5.05 -20.08
CA ALA A 165 11.28 -6.00 -21.19
C ALA A 165 12.02 -5.47 -22.45
N GLU A 166 11.74 -4.22 -22.85
CA GLU A 166 12.22 -3.65 -24.11
C GLU A 166 13.66 -3.14 -24.02
N ASN A 167 14.00 -2.43 -22.94
CA ASN A 167 15.30 -1.80 -22.82
C ASN A 167 16.37 -2.70 -22.19
N TYR A 168 15.95 -3.73 -21.43
CA TYR A 168 16.85 -4.54 -20.63
C TYR A 168 16.65 -6.06 -20.80
N ALA A 169 15.89 -6.49 -21.81
CA ALA A 169 15.62 -7.90 -22.08
C ALA A 169 15.12 -8.67 -20.84
N GLY A 170 14.33 -8.04 -19.97
CA GLY A 170 13.81 -8.60 -18.72
C GLY A 170 14.71 -8.42 -17.51
N GLY A 171 15.85 -7.79 -17.63
CA GLY A 171 16.77 -7.54 -16.51
C GLY A 171 17.88 -8.59 -16.38
N PRO A 172 18.65 -8.58 -15.28
CA PRO A 172 18.48 -7.79 -14.06
C PRO A 172 18.94 -6.31 -14.17
N VAL A 173 18.17 -5.40 -13.59
CA VAL A 173 18.42 -3.95 -13.62
C VAL A 173 18.34 -3.35 -12.22
N GLY A 174 19.24 -2.42 -11.91
CA GLY A 174 19.21 -1.68 -10.66
C GLY A 174 18.05 -0.68 -10.60
N VAL A 175 17.42 -0.51 -9.43
CA VAL A 175 16.30 0.41 -9.25
C VAL A 175 16.65 1.86 -9.58
N GLU A 176 17.88 2.30 -9.32
CA GLU A 176 18.34 3.65 -9.65
C GLU A 176 18.35 3.89 -11.18
N THR A 177 18.72 2.87 -11.96
CA THR A 177 18.70 2.94 -13.41
C THR A 177 17.25 3.05 -13.93
N LEU A 178 16.33 2.25 -13.35
CA LEU A 178 14.90 2.32 -13.71
C LEU A 178 14.30 3.67 -13.32
N ALA A 179 14.60 4.17 -12.13
CA ALA A 179 14.17 5.48 -11.66
C ALA A 179 14.59 6.60 -12.63
N ALA A 180 15.83 6.58 -13.09
CA ALA A 180 16.34 7.55 -14.06
C ALA A 180 15.63 7.44 -15.42
N VAL A 181 15.45 6.22 -15.95
CA VAL A 181 14.81 6.00 -17.27
C VAL A 181 13.32 6.35 -17.24
N LEU A 182 12.63 6.00 -16.14
CA LEU A 182 11.22 6.27 -15.98
C LEU A 182 10.94 7.72 -15.56
N ALA A 183 11.95 8.49 -15.20
CA ALA A 183 11.86 9.83 -14.62
C ALA A 183 11.00 9.86 -13.34
N GLU A 184 11.15 8.81 -12.51
CA GLU A 184 10.44 8.64 -11.25
C GLU A 184 11.40 8.58 -10.07
N GLN A 185 10.90 8.86 -8.87
CA GLN A 185 11.68 8.70 -7.66
C GLN A 185 11.82 7.22 -7.31
N ARG A 186 12.98 6.83 -6.79
CA ARG A 186 13.24 5.47 -6.32
C ARG A 186 12.16 4.96 -5.36
N ASP A 187 11.80 5.77 -4.36
CA ASP A 187 10.79 5.40 -3.37
C ASP A 187 9.43 5.11 -4.02
N MET A 188 9.08 5.83 -5.10
CA MET A 188 7.86 5.57 -5.85
C MET A 188 7.87 4.18 -6.48
N LEU A 189 9.01 3.78 -7.05
CA LEU A 189 9.16 2.43 -7.63
C LEU A 189 9.09 1.36 -6.53
N GLU A 190 9.87 1.49 -5.47
CA GLU A 190 10.01 0.49 -4.41
C GLU A 190 8.78 0.37 -3.49
N GLU A 191 8.05 1.47 -3.25
CA GLU A 191 6.94 1.48 -2.29
C GLU A 191 5.57 1.36 -2.95
N VAL A 192 5.42 1.74 -4.21
CA VAL A 192 4.11 1.82 -4.87
C VAL A 192 3.98 0.81 -6.01
N ILE A 193 4.98 0.70 -6.87
CA ILE A 193 4.92 -0.12 -8.10
C ILE A 193 5.38 -1.55 -7.83
N GLU A 194 6.61 -1.73 -7.39
CA GLU A 194 7.21 -3.07 -7.22
C GLU A 194 6.45 -4.01 -6.28
N PRO A 195 5.85 -3.56 -5.15
CA PRO A 195 5.21 -4.49 -4.22
C PRO A 195 4.12 -5.35 -4.86
N TYR A 196 3.31 -4.78 -5.72
CA TYR A 196 2.27 -5.52 -6.42
C TYR A 196 2.85 -6.44 -7.49
N LEU A 197 3.81 -5.98 -8.25
CA LEU A 197 4.48 -6.76 -9.30
C LEU A 197 5.25 -7.96 -8.71
N LEU A 198 5.87 -7.79 -7.55
CA LEU A 198 6.50 -8.87 -6.79
C LEU A 198 5.48 -9.87 -6.26
N GLN A 199 4.36 -9.38 -5.72
CA GLN A 199 3.28 -10.22 -5.20
C GLN A 199 2.66 -11.09 -6.29
N THR A 200 2.45 -10.54 -7.48
CA THR A 200 1.88 -11.27 -8.62
C THR A 200 2.89 -12.18 -9.33
N GLY A 201 4.16 -12.13 -8.91
CA GLY A 201 5.24 -12.89 -9.54
C GLY A 201 5.66 -12.36 -10.91
N LEU A 202 5.19 -11.19 -11.33
CA LEU A 202 5.66 -10.53 -12.55
C LEU A 202 7.07 -10.00 -12.43
N LEU A 203 7.52 -9.76 -11.21
CA LEU A 203 8.85 -9.25 -10.90
C LEU A 203 9.54 -10.15 -9.89
N MET A 204 10.85 -10.35 -10.04
CA MET A 204 11.73 -10.90 -9.03
C MET A 204 12.74 -9.88 -8.58
N ARG A 205 13.00 -9.81 -7.28
CA ARG A 205 13.98 -8.90 -6.69
C ARG A 205 15.18 -9.69 -6.15
N THR A 206 16.36 -9.27 -6.55
CA THR A 206 17.63 -9.66 -5.93
C THR A 206 18.10 -8.53 -5.01
N PRO A 207 19.10 -8.73 -4.14
CA PRO A 207 19.60 -7.66 -3.25
C PRO A 207 20.06 -6.38 -3.96
N ARG A 208 20.34 -6.44 -5.26
CA ARG A 208 20.89 -5.30 -6.04
C ARG A 208 20.11 -4.94 -7.29
N ALA A 209 19.17 -5.78 -7.71
CA ALA A 209 18.51 -5.61 -9.01
C ALA A 209 17.09 -6.22 -9.01
N VAL A 210 16.31 -5.81 -9.99
CA VAL A 210 15.00 -6.41 -10.31
C VAL A 210 15.04 -7.02 -11.70
N SER A 211 14.27 -8.09 -11.91
CA SER A 211 14.10 -8.72 -13.21
C SER A 211 12.65 -9.11 -13.42
N TYR A 212 12.22 -9.04 -14.68
CA TYR A 212 10.91 -9.48 -15.14
C TYR A 212 10.90 -10.99 -15.31
N THR A 213 9.85 -11.68 -14.88
CA THR A 213 9.80 -13.16 -14.83
C THR A 213 9.06 -13.79 -15.99
N HIS A 214 8.24 -13.02 -16.73
CA HIS A 214 7.48 -13.55 -17.88
C HIS A 214 8.10 -13.08 -19.19
N LEU A 215 8.11 -13.98 -20.20
CA LEU A 215 8.65 -13.71 -21.52
C LEU A 215 7.73 -12.84 -22.39
N THR A 216 6.46 -12.72 -22.01
CA THR A 216 5.47 -11.90 -22.74
C THR A 216 4.76 -10.96 -21.76
N LEU A 217 4.72 -9.67 -22.08
CA LEU A 217 3.84 -8.72 -21.41
C LEU A 217 2.39 -9.17 -21.63
N PRO A 218 1.47 -8.98 -20.64
CA PRO A 218 0.06 -9.11 -20.91
C PRO A 218 -0.30 -8.10 -22.01
N THR A 219 -0.49 -8.61 -23.22
CA THR A 219 -0.88 -7.79 -24.39
C THR A 219 -2.28 -7.24 -24.18
N LYS A 220 -2.51 -5.96 -24.56
CA LYS A 220 -3.84 -5.49 -24.91
C LYS A 220 -4.35 -6.47 -25.96
N GLU A 221 -5.45 -7.15 -25.68
CA GLU A 221 -6.21 -7.79 -26.77
C GLU A 221 -6.60 -6.67 -27.73
N GLU A 222 -6.09 -6.77 -28.94
CA GLU A 222 -6.51 -5.94 -30.06
C GLU A 222 -8.02 -6.18 -30.27
N VAL A 223 -8.79 -5.13 -30.20
CA VAL A 223 -10.18 -5.09 -30.65
C VAL A 223 -10.18 -4.90 -32.16
#